data_e0d468e363b02b92667b1c7c6f455a79
#
_entry.id   e0d468e363b02b92667b1c7c6f455a79
#
_cell.length_a   1.000
_cell.length_b   1.000
_cell.length_c   1.000
_cell.angle_alpha   90.00
_cell.angle_beta   90.00
_cell.angle_gamma   90.00
#
_symmetry.space_group_name_H-M   'P 1'
#
loop_
_entity.id
_entity.type
_entity.pdbx_description
1 polymer ?
#
loop_
_entity_poly.entity_id
_entity_poly.type
_entity_poly.pdbx_seq_one_letter_code
_entity_poly.pdbx_strand_id
1 'polypeptide(L)'
;MKLESSSIKKADIQMSEAFVTSVFLALSGGFQDAYTYFTRQEVFSNAQTGNIVLMSTHLMMGEWLDVLRYLFPLLAFAGGVFFAERIHMLFKYAKRLHWRQGVLLMEIVILFAVGFMPKHLDLLATVLVSFACAM
;
A
#
# COMPACT_ATOMS: atom_id res chain seq x y z
N MET A 1 -21.37 -13.15 -36.59
CA MET A 1 -20.98 -14.29 -35.72
C MET A 1 -19.51 -14.30 -35.34
N LYS A 2 -18.55 -13.82 -36.17
CA LYS A 2 -17.10 -13.81 -35.85
C LYS A 2 -16.64 -12.69 -34.90
N LEU A 3 -17.35 -11.57 -34.85
CA LEU A 3 -17.01 -10.41 -34.00
C LEU A 3 -17.43 -10.59 -32.54
N GLU A 4 -18.53 -11.30 -32.30
CA GLU A 4 -19.05 -11.60 -30.95
C GLU A 4 -18.14 -12.58 -30.19
N SER A 5 -17.66 -13.61 -30.88
CA SER A 5 -16.70 -14.61 -30.33
C SER A 5 -15.36 -13.97 -29.92
N SER A 6 -14.88 -12.94 -30.64
CA SER A 6 -13.63 -12.26 -30.30
C SER A 6 -13.78 -11.30 -29.11
N SER A 7 -14.97 -10.72 -28.92
CA SER A 7 -15.29 -9.83 -27.80
C SER A 7 -15.39 -10.60 -26.49
N ILE A 8 -16.05 -11.79 -26.51
CA ILE A 8 -16.19 -12.68 -25.34
C ILE A 8 -14.81 -13.19 -24.91
N LYS A 9 -13.97 -13.62 -25.85
CA LYS A 9 -12.62 -14.12 -25.56
C LYS A 9 -11.70 -13.04 -24.96
N LYS A 10 -11.86 -11.77 -25.35
CA LYS A 10 -11.10 -10.65 -24.82
C LYS A 10 -11.56 -10.25 -23.41
N ALA A 11 -12.87 -10.38 -23.12
CA ALA A 11 -13.42 -10.17 -21.78
C ALA A 11 -12.95 -11.26 -20.79
N ASP A 12 -12.94 -12.54 -21.21
CA ASP A 12 -12.49 -13.66 -20.38
C ASP A 12 -10.99 -13.56 -20.00
N ILE A 13 -10.14 -13.12 -20.93
CA ILE A 13 -8.70 -12.91 -20.66
C ILE A 13 -8.51 -11.76 -19.65
N GLN A 14 -9.24 -10.67 -19.78
CA GLN A 14 -9.16 -9.55 -18.84
C GLN A 14 -9.64 -9.90 -17.43
N MET A 15 -10.68 -10.71 -17.29
CA MET A 15 -11.21 -11.14 -15.99
C MET A 15 -10.25 -12.11 -15.28
N SER A 16 -9.62 -13.05 -16.01
CA SER A 16 -8.66 -13.99 -15.42
C SER A 16 -7.37 -13.28 -14.96
N GLU A 17 -6.86 -12.34 -15.73
CA GLU A 17 -5.71 -11.54 -15.35
C GLU A 17 -6.01 -10.66 -14.14
N ALA A 18 -7.18 -10.03 -14.08
CA ALA A 18 -7.61 -9.22 -12.94
C ALA A 18 -7.73 -10.05 -11.64
N PHE A 19 -8.25 -11.28 -11.70
CA PHE A 19 -8.37 -12.16 -10.54
C PHE A 19 -7.00 -12.56 -9.99
N VAL A 20 -6.10 -13.04 -10.84
CA VAL A 20 -4.74 -13.43 -10.44
C VAL A 20 -3.99 -12.24 -9.83
N THR A 21 -4.07 -11.08 -10.48
CA THR A 21 -3.45 -9.85 -9.98
C THR A 21 -4.01 -9.46 -8.60
N SER A 22 -5.33 -9.56 -8.40
CA SER A 22 -5.97 -9.26 -7.12
C SER A 22 -5.51 -10.21 -6.00
N VAL A 23 -5.31 -11.49 -6.30
CA VAL A 23 -4.75 -12.46 -5.34
C VAL A 23 -3.34 -12.07 -4.93
N PHE A 24 -2.47 -11.73 -5.88
CA PHE A 24 -1.10 -11.30 -5.56
C PHE A 24 -1.07 -10.00 -4.75
N LEU A 25 -1.92 -9.03 -5.08
CA LEU A 25 -2.02 -7.78 -4.32
C LEU A 25 -2.51 -8.04 -2.89
N ALA A 26 -3.53 -8.89 -2.71
CA ALA A 26 -4.03 -9.25 -1.39
C ALA A 26 -2.97 -9.98 -0.54
N LEU A 27 -2.22 -10.90 -1.14
CA LEU A 27 -1.11 -11.60 -0.48
C LEU A 27 0.03 -10.63 -0.11
N SER A 28 0.39 -9.73 -1.02
CA SER A 28 1.42 -8.70 -0.77
C SER A 28 1.01 -7.78 0.36
N GLY A 29 -0.21 -7.24 0.33
CA GLY A 29 -0.73 -6.36 1.38
C GLY A 29 -0.82 -7.07 2.75
N GLY A 30 -1.31 -8.32 2.77
CA GLY A 30 -1.35 -9.13 3.99
C GLY A 30 0.04 -9.44 4.56
N PHE A 31 1.03 -9.70 3.69
CA PHE A 31 2.41 -9.91 4.11
C PHE A 31 3.04 -8.63 4.69
N GLN A 32 2.79 -7.49 4.08
CA GLN A 32 3.26 -6.19 4.57
C GLN A 32 2.64 -5.85 5.92
N ASP A 33 1.34 -6.09 6.12
CA ASP A 33 0.67 -5.93 7.40
C ASP A 33 1.23 -6.86 8.48
N ALA A 34 1.43 -8.15 8.15
CA ALA A 34 2.04 -9.11 9.06
C ALA A 34 3.46 -8.68 9.45
N TYR A 35 4.27 -8.24 8.47
CA TYR A 35 5.61 -7.75 8.74
C TYR A 35 5.61 -6.56 9.69
N THR A 36 4.84 -5.51 9.40
CA THR A 36 4.81 -4.31 10.23
C THR A 36 4.20 -4.57 11.60
N TYR A 37 3.15 -5.38 11.69
CA TYR A 37 2.52 -5.73 12.95
C TYR A 37 3.43 -6.54 13.87
N PHE A 38 4.06 -7.60 13.38
CA PHE A 38 4.90 -8.48 14.22
C PHE A 38 6.31 -7.97 14.45
N THR A 39 6.85 -7.13 13.56
CA THR A 39 8.25 -6.68 13.66
C THR A 39 8.43 -5.21 13.96
N ARG A 40 7.40 -4.37 13.78
CA ARG A 40 7.45 -2.91 13.85
C ARG A 40 6.33 -2.31 14.69
N GLN A 41 6.30 -2.60 15.99
CA GLN A 41 5.45 -1.95 16.98
C GLN A 41 3.92 -2.13 16.81
N GLU A 42 3.46 -3.25 16.27
CA GLU A 42 2.04 -3.63 16.18
C GLU A 42 1.18 -2.62 15.37
N VAL A 43 1.75 -2.03 14.35
CA VAL A 43 1.07 -1.09 13.44
C VAL A 43 0.83 -1.76 12.09
N PHE A 44 -0.38 -1.64 11.54
CA PHE A 44 -0.71 -2.10 10.20
C PHE A 44 -0.25 -1.09 9.14
N SER A 45 0.32 -1.56 8.05
CA SER A 45 0.74 -0.71 6.93
C SER A 45 -0.40 -0.45 5.94
N ASN A 46 -1.27 -1.44 5.74
CA ASN A 46 -2.36 -1.42 4.76
C ASN A 46 -3.73 -1.39 5.43
N ALA A 47 -3.96 -2.16 6.51
CA ALA A 47 -5.23 -2.22 7.24
C ALA A 47 -5.45 -0.98 8.14
N GLN A 48 -5.66 0.20 7.53
CA GLN A 48 -5.78 1.46 8.25
C GLN A 48 -6.97 1.52 9.22
N THR A 49 -8.04 0.77 8.98
CA THR A 49 -9.16 0.62 9.93
C THR A 49 -8.70 -0.01 11.24
N GLY A 50 -7.76 -0.97 11.20
CA GLY A 50 -7.12 -1.54 12.38
C GLY A 50 -6.35 -0.49 13.18
N ASN A 51 -5.57 0.34 12.49
CA ASN A 51 -4.84 1.44 13.13
C ASN A 51 -5.76 2.45 13.81
N ILE A 52 -6.91 2.78 13.20
CA ILE A 52 -7.90 3.69 13.81
C ILE A 52 -8.49 3.08 15.10
N VAL A 53 -8.79 1.78 15.10
CA VAL A 53 -9.30 1.09 16.30
C VAL A 53 -8.26 1.11 17.43
N LEU A 54 -7.01 0.72 17.12
CA LEU A 54 -5.92 0.72 18.11
C LEU A 54 -5.62 2.13 18.61
N MET A 55 -5.58 3.12 17.72
CA MET A 55 -5.42 4.53 18.08
C MET A 55 -6.52 5.02 19.03
N SER A 56 -7.78 4.65 18.78
CA SER A 56 -8.89 5.05 19.65
C SER A 56 -8.80 4.42 21.04
N THR A 57 -8.32 3.19 21.15
CA THR A 57 -8.10 2.50 22.43
C THR A 57 -7.04 3.25 23.27
N HIS A 58 -5.90 3.58 22.68
CA HIS A 58 -4.84 4.35 23.38
C HIS A 58 -5.28 5.78 23.72
N LEU A 59 -6.11 6.38 22.86
CA LEU A 59 -6.69 7.71 23.15
C LEU A 59 -7.57 7.68 24.41
N MET A 60 -8.39 6.63 24.59
CA MET A 60 -9.24 6.46 25.77
C MET A 60 -8.42 6.19 27.04
N MET A 61 -7.24 5.57 26.90
CA MET A 61 -6.30 5.32 28.01
C MET A 61 -5.43 6.54 28.34
N GLY A 62 -5.44 7.58 27.51
CA GLY A 62 -4.60 8.77 27.69
C GLY A 62 -3.15 8.61 27.28
N GLU A 63 -2.85 7.59 26.49
CA GLU A 63 -1.49 7.22 26.05
C GLU A 63 -1.13 7.95 24.73
N TRP A 64 -0.87 9.24 24.83
CA TRP A 64 -0.66 10.12 23.66
C TRP A 64 0.49 9.72 22.74
N LEU A 65 1.57 9.13 23.28
CA LEU A 65 2.70 8.68 22.47
C LEU A 65 2.31 7.48 21.57
N ASP A 66 1.47 6.60 22.10
CA ASP A 66 0.98 5.45 21.32
C ASP A 66 -0.06 5.88 20.29
N VAL A 67 -0.87 6.89 20.58
CA VAL A 67 -1.76 7.53 19.57
C VAL A 67 -0.97 8.03 18.38
N LEU A 68 0.16 8.70 18.59
CA LEU A 68 1.02 9.21 17.51
C LEU A 68 1.62 8.08 16.67
N ARG A 69 1.93 6.93 17.27
CA ARG A 69 2.44 5.74 16.58
C ARG A 69 1.50 5.26 15.47
N TYR A 70 0.20 5.34 15.67
CA TYR A 70 -0.82 4.97 14.67
C TYR A 70 -1.18 6.12 13.75
N LEU A 71 -1.14 7.36 14.24
CA LEU A 71 -1.50 8.54 13.48
C LEU A 71 -0.52 8.80 12.31
N PHE A 72 0.79 8.69 12.54
CA PHE A 72 1.77 8.96 11.48
C PHE A 72 1.67 8.01 10.28
N PRO A 73 1.55 6.67 10.44
CA PRO A 73 1.31 5.76 9.31
C PRO A 73 -0.01 6.04 8.59
N LEU A 74 -1.07 6.43 9.31
CA LEU A 74 -2.35 6.80 8.71
C LEU A 74 -2.22 8.03 7.81
N LEU A 75 -1.52 9.08 8.28
CA LEU A 75 -1.24 10.27 7.49
C LEU A 75 -0.33 9.98 6.29
N ALA A 76 0.66 9.11 6.47
CA ALA A 76 1.54 8.66 5.39
C ALA A 76 0.78 7.89 4.31
N PHE A 77 -0.15 7.02 4.70
CA PHE A 77 -1.04 6.33 3.78
C PHE A 77 -1.89 7.31 2.97
N ALA A 78 -2.54 8.26 3.62
CA ALA A 78 -3.29 9.32 2.94
C ALA A 78 -2.40 10.14 1.97
N GLY A 79 -1.17 10.44 2.38
CA GLY A 79 -0.17 11.10 1.54
C GLY A 79 0.22 10.25 0.32
N GLY A 80 0.38 8.94 0.50
CA GLY A 80 0.67 7.99 -0.59
C GLY A 80 -0.44 7.94 -1.63
N VAL A 81 -1.71 7.86 -1.21
CA VAL A 81 -2.87 7.93 -2.11
C VAL A 81 -2.86 9.23 -2.92
N PHE A 82 -2.65 10.37 -2.25
CA PHE A 82 -2.58 11.66 -2.92
C PHE A 82 -1.42 11.73 -3.92
N PHE A 83 -0.27 11.19 -3.56
CA PHE A 83 0.91 11.15 -4.43
C PHE A 83 0.69 10.27 -5.66
N ALA A 84 0.10 9.07 -5.49
CA ALA A 84 -0.25 8.18 -6.59
C ALA A 84 -1.22 8.85 -7.58
N GLU A 85 -2.24 9.55 -7.06
CA GLU A 85 -3.19 10.32 -7.88
C GLU A 85 -2.47 11.42 -8.69
N ARG A 86 -1.52 12.13 -8.08
CA ARG A 86 -0.73 13.15 -8.78
C ARG A 86 0.16 12.56 -9.88
N ILE A 87 0.81 11.43 -9.61
CA ILE A 87 1.60 10.71 -10.63
C ILE A 87 0.68 10.28 -11.77
N HIS A 88 -0.47 9.68 -11.46
CA HIS A 88 -1.43 9.27 -12.47
C HIS A 88 -1.84 10.42 -13.38
N MET A 89 -2.15 11.59 -12.82
CA MET A 89 -2.53 12.76 -13.61
C MET A 89 -1.39 13.30 -14.50
N LEU A 90 -0.17 13.33 -13.97
CA LEU A 90 1.00 13.84 -14.70
C LEU A 90 1.44 12.91 -15.85
N PHE A 91 1.37 11.60 -15.62
CA PHE A 91 1.87 10.62 -16.60
C PHE A 91 0.78 9.96 -17.45
N LYS A 92 -0.48 10.40 -17.34
CA LYS A 92 -1.62 9.90 -18.14
C LYS A 92 -1.35 9.93 -19.66
N TYR A 93 -0.56 10.87 -20.14
CA TYR A 93 -0.22 11.06 -21.55
C TYR A 93 1.19 10.60 -21.95
N ALA A 94 1.97 10.03 -21.03
CA ALA A 94 3.32 9.57 -21.33
C ALA A 94 3.29 8.24 -22.10
N LYS A 95 3.68 8.27 -23.38
CA LYS A 95 3.61 7.13 -24.31
C LYS A 95 4.63 6.00 -24.05
N ARG A 96 5.68 6.20 -23.24
CA ARG A 96 6.82 5.27 -23.15
C ARG A 96 6.91 4.44 -21.88
N LEU A 97 6.37 4.89 -20.75
CA LEU A 97 6.38 4.11 -19.52
C LEU A 97 4.93 4.05 -18.98
N HIS A 98 4.43 2.84 -18.72
CA HIS A 98 3.19 2.72 -17.97
C HIS A 98 3.46 3.27 -16.57
N TRP A 99 2.75 4.34 -16.19
CA TRP A 99 2.86 4.98 -14.88
C TRP A 99 2.83 3.96 -13.72
N ARG A 100 2.04 2.86 -13.88
CA ARG A 100 1.97 1.76 -12.92
C ARG A 100 3.32 1.07 -12.67
N GLN A 101 4.16 0.93 -13.70
CA GLN A 101 5.50 0.32 -13.55
C GLN A 101 6.44 1.25 -12.76
N GLY A 102 6.32 2.56 -12.93
CA GLY A 102 7.09 3.54 -12.16
C GLY A 102 6.71 3.53 -10.67
N VAL A 103 5.41 3.47 -10.37
CA VAL A 103 4.89 3.36 -9.00
C VAL A 103 5.35 2.04 -8.35
N LEU A 104 5.21 0.91 -9.05
CA LEU A 104 5.66 -0.39 -8.56
C LEU A 104 7.17 -0.43 -8.29
N LEU A 105 7.98 0.18 -9.17
CA LEU A 105 9.42 0.27 -8.95
C LEU A 105 9.74 1.08 -7.69
N MET A 106 9.05 2.21 -7.48
CA MET A 106 9.22 3.03 -6.29
C MET A 106 8.82 2.27 -5.02
N GLU A 107 7.72 1.53 -5.04
CA GLU A 107 7.29 0.65 -3.94
C GLU A 107 8.38 -0.38 -3.61
N ILE A 108 8.90 -1.09 -4.61
CA ILE A 108 9.96 -2.10 -4.43
C ILE A 108 11.20 -1.47 -3.79
N VAL A 109 11.63 -0.29 -4.24
CA VAL A 109 12.80 0.41 -3.70
C VAL A 109 12.57 0.82 -2.24
N ILE A 110 11.39 1.35 -1.90
CA ILE A 110 11.04 1.72 -0.52
C ILE A 110 11.04 0.48 0.38
N LEU A 111 10.36 -0.60 -0.01
CA LEU A 111 10.29 -1.84 0.77
C LEU A 111 11.67 -2.47 0.94
N PHE A 112 12.50 -2.46 -0.09
CA PHE A 112 13.88 -2.94 -0.01
C PHE A 112 14.70 -2.11 0.99
N ALA A 113 14.62 -0.79 0.95
CA ALA A 113 15.29 0.09 1.89
C ALA A 113 14.84 -0.13 3.34
N VAL A 114 13.51 -0.30 3.55
CA VAL A 114 12.94 -0.59 4.88
C VAL A 114 13.44 -1.92 5.44
N GLY A 115 13.70 -2.92 4.58
CA GLY A 115 14.25 -4.22 5.00
C GLY A 115 15.60 -4.13 5.72
N PHE A 116 16.39 -3.10 5.45
CA PHE A 116 17.69 -2.84 6.12
C PHE A 116 17.60 -1.86 7.30
N MET A 117 16.41 -1.32 7.60
CA MET A 117 16.26 -0.34 8.67
C MET A 117 16.35 -0.99 10.06
N PRO A 118 17.22 -0.46 10.96
CA PRO A 118 17.32 -0.96 12.31
C PRO A 118 16.07 -0.63 13.15
N LYS A 119 15.87 -1.38 14.25
CA LYS A 119 14.66 -1.27 15.10
C LYS A 119 14.42 0.12 15.73
N HIS A 120 15.46 0.92 15.94
CA HIS A 120 15.28 2.27 16.48
C HIS A 120 14.57 3.24 15.51
N LEU A 121 14.38 2.84 14.23
CA LEU A 121 13.66 3.59 13.21
C LEU A 121 12.29 2.95 12.86
N ASP A 122 11.69 2.20 13.78
CA ASP A 122 10.45 1.46 13.52
C ASP A 122 9.30 2.37 13.07
N LEU A 123 9.15 3.53 13.68
CA LEU A 123 8.13 4.50 13.28
C LEU A 123 8.36 4.97 11.83
N LEU A 124 9.61 5.29 11.46
CA LEU A 124 9.93 5.71 10.11
C LEU A 124 9.71 4.56 9.11
N ALA A 125 10.07 3.34 9.49
CA ALA A 125 9.84 2.15 8.66
C ALA A 125 8.35 1.93 8.39
N THR A 126 7.48 1.98 9.43
CA THR A 126 6.02 1.86 9.27
C THR A 126 5.42 2.98 8.43
N VAL A 127 5.85 4.22 8.61
CA VAL A 127 5.44 5.37 7.81
C VAL A 127 5.77 5.15 6.33
N LEU A 128 6.99 4.70 6.01
CA LEU A 128 7.43 4.43 4.64
C LEU A 128 6.67 3.26 4.00
N VAL A 129 6.44 2.17 4.75
CA VAL A 129 5.66 1.03 4.24
C VAL A 129 4.21 1.44 4.01
N SER A 130 3.58 2.17 4.94
CA SER A 130 2.20 2.66 4.76
C SER A 130 2.07 3.61 3.57
N PHE A 131 3.06 4.46 3.34
CA PHE A 131 3.11 5.32 2.16
C PHE A 131 3.24 4.49 0.87
N ALA A 132 4.12 3.49 0.85
CA ALA A 132 4.33 2.61 -0.28
C ALA A 132 3.08 1.77 -0.61
N CYS A 133 2.42 1.20 0.41
CA CYS A 133 1.17 0.44 0.25
C CYS A 133 0.03 1.25 -0.38
N ALA A 134 0.04 2.57 -0.18
CA ALA A 134 -1.01 3.47 -0.63
C ALA A 134 -0.83 3.94 -2.08
N MET A 135 0.36 3.74 -2.65
CA MET A 135 0.67 4.13 -4.04
C MET A 135 0.16 3.12 -5.05
#